data_f51a135cc4f3a0458609a11c2eff361a
#
_entry.id   f51a135cc4f3a0458609a11c2eff361a
#
_cell.length_a   1.000
_cell.length_b   1.000
_cell.length_c   1.000
_cell.angle_alpha   90.00
_cell.angle_beta   90.00
_cell.angle_gamma   90.00
#
_symmetry.space_group_name_H-M   'P 1'
#
loop_
_entity.id
_entity.type
_entity.pdbx_description
1 polymer ?
#
loop_
_entity_poly.entity_id
_entity_poly.type
_entity_poly.pdbx_seq_one_letter_code
_entity_poly.pdbx_strand_id
1 'polypeptide(L)'
;MLLNGCLSIPFGILAKRSFKKNGNLTPILAAWSGVAMHGHALMTFAIAWLNRGTLYSPQYWTVFSGLLVLGAGAYIIYLGRKAYGDQSRVYGLKEDALITHGVYTRSRNPQYFGYGLMFLGAAIASGSMLAFVFAAVFALMVHVGITRIEEPHLERAFGPLFADYKQAVGRYITVRT
;
A
#
# COMPACT_ATOMS: atom_id res chain seq x y z
N MET A 1 -2.38 17.30 -5.86
CA MET A 1 -3.40 16.28 -6.14
C MET A 1 -3.41 15.84 -7.60
N LEU A 2 -3.45 16.75 -8.57
CA LEU A 2 -3.40 16.44 -10.02
C LEU A 2 -2.09 15.77 -10.46
N LEU A 3 -0.94 16.13 -9.90
CA LEU A 3 0.36 15.54 -10.24
C LEU A 3 0.45 14.03 -9.94
N ASN A 4 -0.08 13.55 -8.80
CA ASN A 4 -0.06 12.13 -8.48
C ASN A 4 -1.01 11.31 -9.38
N GLY A 5 -2.16 11.84 -9.76
CA GLY A 5 -3.08 11.20 -10.70
C GLY A 5 -2.53 11.12 -12.11
N CYS A 6 -1.93 12.20 -12.61
CA CYS A 6 -1.33 12.24 -13.95
C CYS A 6 -0.09 11.36 -14.09
N LEU A 7 0.69 11.16 -13.01
CA LEU A 7 1.86 10.29 -13.00
C LEU A 7 1.53 8.81 -12.77
N SER A 8 0.38 8.48 -12.18
CA SER A 8 -0.02 7.09 -11.91
C SER A 8 -0.46 6.35 -13.17
N ILE A 9 -1.08 7.02 -14.14
CA ILE A 9 -1.51 6.40 -15.41
C ILE A 9 -0.30 5.98 -16.28
N PRO A 10 0.67 6.85 -16.57
CA PRO A 10 1.89 6.46 -17.28
C PRO A 10 2.66 5.36 -16.54
N PHE A 11 2.79 5.48 -15.21
CA PHE A 11 3.42 4.44 -14.40
C PHE A 11 2.73 3.10 -14.56
N GLY A 12 1.39 3.04 -14.48
CA GLY A 12 0.63 1.80 -14.63
C GLY A 12 0.83 1.14 -15.99
N ILE A 13 0.90 1.93 -17.06
CA ILE A 13 1.17 1.42 -18.43
C ILE A 13 2.59 0.85 -18.52
N LEU A 14 3.59 1.60 -18.02
CA LEU A 14 4.99 1.20 -18.06
C LEU A 14 5.26 -0.01 -17.15
N ALA A 15 4.65 -0.08 -15.97
CA ALA A 15 4.75 -1.22 -15.07
C ALA A 15 4.18 -2.49 -15.71
N LYS A 16 2.98 -2.42 -16.33
CA LYS A 16 2.42 -3.54 -17.08
C LYS A 16 3.34 -4.02 -18.20
N ARG A 17 3.94 -3.10 -18.94
CA ARG A 17 4.90 -3.43 -20.01
C ARG A 17 6.16 -4.09 -19.46
N SER A 18 6.70 -3.57 -18.35
CA SER A 18 7.87 -4.13 -17.67
C SER A 18 7.62 -5.55 -17.19
N PHE A 19 6.53 -5.77 -16.46
CA PHE A 19 6.13 -7.09 -16.01
C PHE A 19 5.90 -8.09 -17.15
N LYS A 20 5.29 -7.63 -18.26
CA LYS A 20 5.07 -8.50 -19.44
C LYS A 20 6.38 -8.86 -20.14
N LYS A 21 7.36 -7.94 -20.19
CA LYS A 21 8.61 -8.13 -20.95
C LYS A 21 9.69 -8.81 -20.12
N ASN A 22 9.83 -8.41 -18.83
CA ASN A 22 10.97 -8.76 -17.98
C ASN A 22 10.59 -9.67 -16.80
N GLY A 23 9.28 -9.86 -16.52
CA GLY A 23 8.80 -10.56 -15.31
C GLY A 23 8.94 -9.76 -14.02
N ASN A 24 9.54 -8.57 -14.05
CA ASN A 24 9.78 -7.70 -12.89
C ASN A 24 9.75 -6.22 -13.28
N LEU A 25 9.82 -5.33 -12.28
CA LEU A 25 9.99 -3.91 -12.52
C LEU A 25 11.44 -3.58 -12.88
N THR A 26 11.64 -2.61 -13.79
CA THR A 26 12.97 -2.03 -13.99
C THR A 26 13.38 -1.18 -12.78
N PRO A 27 14.69 -0.98 -12.50
CA PRO A 27 15.16 -0.13 -11.39
C PRO A 27 14.55 1.27 -11.40
N ILE A 28 14.36 1.87 -12.56
CA ILE A 28 13.74 3.20 -12.71
C ILE A 28 12.27 3.18 -12.26
N LEU A 29 11.50 2.16 -12.65
CA LEU A 29 10.10 2.03 -12.25
C LEU A 29 9.97 1.69 -10.76
N ALA A 30 10.85 0.88 -10.22
CA ALA A 30 10.91 0.59 -8.79
C ALA A 30 11.25 1.85 -7.98
N ALA A 31 12.23 2.64 -8.42
CA ALA A 31 12.55 3.92 -7.81
C ALA A 31 11.37 4.90 -7.90
N TRP A 32 10.71 4.99 -9.07
CA TRP A 32 9.53 5.83 -9.23
C TRP A 32 8.40 5.44 -8.28
N SER A 33 8.09 4.13 -8.16
CA SER A 33 7.06 3.66 -7.22
C SER A 33 7.43 4.00 -5.77
N GLY A 34 8.71 3.83 -5.40
CA GLY A 34 9.23 4.20 -4.09
C GLY A 34 9.07 5.69 -3.80
N VAL A 35 9.52 6.55 -4.71
CA VAL A 35 9.38 8.01 -4.59
C VAL A 35 7.91 8.43 -4.49
N ALA A 36 7.03 7.85 -5.33
CA ALA A 36 5.60 8.16 -5.30
C ALA A 36 4.96 7.74 -3.95
N MET A 37 5.28 6.55 -3.45
CA MET A 37 4.77 6.04 -2.17
C MET A 37 5.24 6.89 -0.98
N HIS A 38 6.54 7.13 -0.87
CA HIS A 38 7.10 7.94 0.23
C HIS A 38 6.72 9.41 0.12
N GLY A 39 6.65 9.95 -1.10
CA GLY A 39 6.18 11.32 -1.35
C GLY A 39 4.72 11.49 -0.93
N HIS A 40 3.83 10.52 -1.25
CA HIS A 40 2.45 10.52 -0.78
C HIS A 40 2.38 10.45 0.76
N ALA A 41 3.21 9.62 1.39
CA ALA A 41 3.27 9.51 2.84
C ALA A 41 3.68 10.84 3.49
N LEU A 42 4.79 11.44 3.04
CA LEU A 42 5.26 12.73 3.54
C LEU A 42 4.21 13.82 3.37
N MET A 43 3.56 13.87 2.21
CA MET A 43 2.52 14.86 1.92
C MET A 43 1.29 14.65 2.83
N THR A 44 0.87 13.39 3.05
CA THR A 44 -0.25 13.08 3.95
C THR A 44 0.04 13.53 5.37
N PHE A 45 1.24 13.25 5.91
CA PHE A 45 1.62 13.69 7.25
C PHE A 45 1.78 15.22 7.36
N ALA A 46 2.36 15.87 6.36
CA ALA A 46 2.44 17.33 6.32
C ALA A 46 1.03 17.96 6.30
N ILE A 47 0.11 17.45 5.49
CA ILE A 47 -1.27 17.92 5.43
C ILE A 47 -2.00 17.63 6.74
N ALA A 48 -1.81 16.46 7.35
CA ALA A 48 -2.39 16.14 8.65
C ALA A 48 -1.96 17.17 9.72
N TRP A 49 -0.71 17.61 9.66
CA TRP A 49 -0.19 18.64 10.57
C TRP A 49 -0.70 20.06 10.25
N LEU A 50 -0.56 20.50 8.99
CA LEU A 50 -0.87 21.87 8.56
C LEU A 50 -2.38 22.15 8.50
N ASN A 51 -3.20 21.14 8.26
CA ASN A 51 -4.66 21.23 8.12
C ASN A 51 -5.40 20.60 9.32
N ARG A 52 -4.73 20.50 10.47
CA ARG A 52 -5.29 19.90 11.68
C ARG A 52 -6.52 20.66 12.17
N GLY A 53 -7.50 19.94 12.70
CA GLY A 53 -8.68 20.53 13.31
C GLY A 53 -9.73 21.05 12.34
N THR A 54 -9.59 20.79 11.04
CA THR A 54 -10.57 21.29 10.02
C THR A 54 -11.85 20.47 9.96
N LEU A 55 -11.83 19.22 10.40
CA LEU A 55 -13.02 18.37 10.50
C LEU A 55 -13.58 18.36 11.94
N TYR A 56 -12.69 18.19 12.91
CA TYR A 56 -12.97 18.29 14.35
C TYR A 56 -11.69 18.69 15.10
N SER A 57 -11.84 19.38 16.21
CA SER A 57 -10.70 19.72 17.08
C SER A 57 -10.10 18.47 17.70
N PRO A 58 -8.80 18.20 17.54
CA PRO A 58 -8.15 17.04 18.12
C PRO A 58 -8.28 17.03 19.65
N GLN A 59 -8.81 15.94 20.17
CA GLN A 59 -8.88 15.67 21.60
C GLN A 59 -7.87 14.59 21.95
N TYR A 60 -7.48 14.47 23.23
CA TYR A 60 -6.47 13.49 23.64
C TYR A 60 -6.85 12.04 23.23
N TRP A 61 -8.12 11.66 23.28
CA TRP A 61 -8.57 10.33 22.83
C TRP A 61 -8.50 10.13 21.32
N THR A 62 -8.77 11.15 20.50
CA THR A 62 -8.62 11.06 19.05
C THR A 62 -7.15 11.00 18.64
N VAL A 63 -6.30 11.76 19.32
CA VAL A 63 -4.85 11.69 19.12
C VAL A 63 -4.34 10.30 19.51
N PHE A 64 -4.71 9.82 20.70
CA PHE A 64 -4.28 8.50 21.18
C PHE A 64 -4.75 7.36 20.26
N SER A 65 -6.04 7.33 19.92
CA SER A 65 -6.58 6.30 19.00
C SER A 65 -5.96 6.37 17.60
N GLY A 66 -5.76 7.58 17.08
CA GLY A 66 -5.08 7.76 15.79
C GLY A 66 -3.64 7.28 15.80
N LEU A 67 -2.90 7.54 16.87
CA LEU A 67 -1.53 7.03 17.04
C LEU A 67 -1.48 5.50 17.18
N LEU A 68 -2.46 4.88 17.85
CA LEU A 68 -2.57 3.42 17.92
C LEU A 68 -2.81 2.81 16.53
N VAL A 69 -3.73 3.38 15.74
CA VAL A 69 -4.01 2.91 14.38
C VAL A 69 -2.78 3.10 13.48
N LEU A 70 -2.09 4.24 13.59
CA LEU A 70 -0.85 4.52 12.87
C LEU A 70 0.25 3.50 13.24
N GLY A 71 0.45 3.25 14.53
CA GLY A 71 1.43 2.27 15.02
C GLY A 71 1.12 0.85 14.56
N ALA A 72 -0.16 0.43 14.58
CA ALA A 72 -0.59 -0.85 14.04
C ALA A 72 -0.28 -0.97 12.55
N GLY A 73 -0.53 0.08 11.76
CA GLY A 73 -0.18 0.14 10.34
C GLY A 73 1.32 -0.02 10.12
N ALA A 74 2.14 0.73 10.85
CA ALA A 74 3.61 0.64 10.78
C ALA A 74 4.12 -0.77 11.12
N TYR A 75 3.54 -1.39 12.14
CA TYR A 75 3.89 -2.76 12.53
C TYR A 75 3.54 -3.79 11.47
N ILE A 76 2.37 -3.66 10.82
CA ILE A 76 1.98 -4.54 9.70
C ILE A 76 2.92 -4.37 8.51
N ILE A 77 3.35 -3.16 8.18
CA ILE A 77 4.35 -2.91 7.13
C ILE A 77 5.68 -3.59 7.48
N TYR A 78 6.13 -3.45 8.72
CA TYR A 78 7.35 -4.11 9.19
C TYR A 78 7.27 -5.64 9.02
N LEU A 79 6.16 -6.26 9.46
CA LEU A 79 5.95 -7.70 9.31
C LEU A 79 5.91 -8.12 7.82
N GLY A 80 5.24 -7.32 6.97
CA GLY A 80 5.18 -7.55 5.53
C GLY A 80 6.57 -7.53 4.89
N ARG A 81 7.38 -6.52 5.19
CA ARG A 81 8.77 -6.42 4.69
C ARG A 81 9.66 -7.55 5.19
N LYS A 82 9.52 -7.91 6.47
CA LYS A 82 10.27 -9.02 7.06
C LYS A 82 9.98 -10.34 6.35
N ALA A 83 8.74 -10.59 5.93
CA ALA A 83 8.35 -11.81 5.22
C ALA A 83 8.99 -11.92 3.82
N TYR A 84 9.31 -10.81 3.17
CA TYR A 84 10.04 -10.83 1.89
C TYR A 84 11.51 -11.24 2.02
N GLY A 85 12.14 -10.92 3.14
CA GLY A 85 13.56 -11.26 3.42
C GLY A 85 14.59 -10.49 2.58
N ASP A 86 14.18 -9.93 1.42
CA ASP A 86 15.03 -9.21 0.48
C ASP A 86 14.34 -7.92 0.01
N GLN A 87 15.05 -6.79 0.06
CA GLN A 87 14.55 -5.49 -0.39
C GLN A 87 14.24 -5.48 -1.89
N SER A 88 14.98 -6.22 -2.71
CA SER A 88 14.73 -6.30 -4.14
C SER A 88 13.35 -6.89 -4.45
N ARG A 89 12.89 -7.84 -3.65
CA ARG A 89 11.53 -8.40 -3.74
C ARG A 89 10.48 -7.38 -3.32
N VAL A 90 10.72 -6.64 -2.24
CA VAL A 90 9.77 -5.60 -1.75
C VAL A 90 9.49 -4.54 -2.81
N TYR A 91 10.49 -4.21 -3.63
CA TYR A 91 10.35 -3.21 -4.70
C TYR A 91 10.03 -3.81 -6.08
N GLY A 92 9.72 -5.10 -6.17
CA GLY A 92 9.36 -5.76 -7.42
C GLY A 92 10.50 -5.86 -8.43
N LEU A 93 11.76 -5.74 -7.97
CA LEU A 93 12.96 -5.94 -8.79
C LEU A 93 13.30 -7.41 -8.99
N LYS A 94 12.77 -8.28 -8.14
CA LYS A 94 12.96 -9.72 -8.14
C LYS A 94 11.65 -10.41 -7.75
N GLU A 95 11.14 -11.27 -8.63
CA GLU A 95 9.94 -12.07 -8.39
C GLU A 95 10.23 -13.55 -8.64
N ASP A 96 10.99 -14.15 -7.75
CA ASP A 96 11.40 -15.55 -7.81
C ASP A 96 10.56 -16.49 -6.93
N ALA A 97 9.69 -15.94 -6.08
CA ALA A 97 8.82 -16.73 -5.22
C ALA A 97 7.54 -15.96 -4.83
N LEU A 98 6.42 -16.68 -4.76
CA LEU A 98 5.17 -16.18 -4.18
C LEU A 98 5.27 -16.23 -2.65
N ILE A 99 5.15 -15.07 -2.00
CA ILE A 99 5.23 -14.98 -0.54
C ILE A 99 3.83 -15.23 0.06
N THR A 100 3.69 -16.34 0.79
CA THR A 100 2.40 -16.79 1.37
C THR A 100 2.45 -17.02 2.86
N HIS A 101 3.61 -16.76 3.51
CA HIS A 101 3.84 -17.01 4.94
C HIS A 101 3.79 -15.73 5.79
N GLY A 102 3.83 -15.88 7.10
CA GLY A 102 3.79 -14.76 8.04
C GLY A 102 2.47 -13.98 7.93
N VAL A 103 2.55 -12.67 7.86
CA VAL A 103 1.36 -11.79 7.74
C VAL A 103 0.60 -12.02 6.43
N TYR A 104 1.25 -12.60 5.41
CA TYR A 104 0.65 -12.95 4.12
C TYR A 104 -0.34 -14.13 4.21
N THR A 105 -0.40 -14.85 5.32
CA THR A 105 -1.47 -15.83 5.60
C THR A 105 -2.80 -15.17 5.94
N ARG A 106 -2.80 -13.87 6.25
CA ARG A 106 -3.99 -13.11 6.64
C ARG A 106 -4.40 -12.02 5.66
N SER A 107 -3.46 -11.58 4.83
CA SER A 107 -3.69 -10.56 3.80
C SER A 107 -2.75 -10.82 2.62
N ARG A 108 -3.24 -10.71 1.40
CA ARG A 108 -2.38 -10.76 0.21
C ARG A 108 -1.59 -9.46 0.00
N ASN A 109 -2.04 -8.36 0.61
CA ASN A 109 -1.44 -7.04 0.47
C ASN A 109 -1.22 -6.33 1.83
N PRO A 110 -0.53 -6.97 2.79
CA PRO A 110 -0.44 -6.44 4.15
C PRO A 110 0.30 -5.10 4.22
N GLN A 111 1.29 -4.87 3.36
CA GLN A 111 2.03 -3.61 3.35
C GLN A 111 1.13 -2.44 2.92
N TYR A 112 0.36 -2.59 1.84
CA TYR A 112 -0.57 -1.56 1.39
C TYR A 112 -1.68 -1.31 2.41
N PHE A 113 -2.19 -2.36 3.04
CA PHE A 113 -3.16 -2.26 4.14
C PHE A 113 -2.56 -1.49 5.31
N GLY A 114 -1.32 -1.79 5.69
CA GLY A 114 -0.59 -1.07 6.73
C GLY A 114 -0.40 0.43 6.42
N TYR A 115 -0.03 0.78 5.19
CA TYR A 115 0.04 2.19 4.77
C TYR A 115 -1.31 2.89 4.86
N GLY A 116 -2.40 2.23 4.45
CA GLY A 116 -3.76 2.76 4.60
C GLY A 116 -4.11 3.06 6.06
N LEU A 117 -3.77 2.15 6.97
CA LEU A 117 -3.94 2.37 8.42
C LEU A 117 -3.09 3.53 8.94
N MET A 118 -1.84 3.66 8.49
CA MET A 118 -0.98 4.78 8.90
C MET A 118 -1.59 6.12 8.50
N PHE A 119 -2.09 6.24 7.26
CA PHE A 119 -2.71 7.48 6.78
C PHE A 119 -4.03 7.77 7.47
N LEU A 120 -4.84 6.74 7.69
CA LEU A 120 -6.08 6.85 8.46
C LEU A 120 -5.80 7.28 9.91
N GLY A 121 -4.81 6.67 10.55
CA GLY A 121 -4.39 7.02 11.90
C GLY A 121 -3.92 8.48 12.02
N ALA A 122 -3.15 8.97 11.05
CA ALA A 122 -2.74 10.37 10.98
C ALA A 122 -3.95 11.31 10.79
N ALA A 123 -4.92 10.94 9.94
CA ALA A 123 -6.14 11.70 9.73
C ALA A 123 -6.99 11.76 11.01
N ILE A 124 -7.15 10.63 11.72
CA ILE A 124 -7.88 10.57 13.00
C ILE A 124 -7.16 11.42 14.06
N ALA A 125 -5.85 11.28 14.22
CA ALA A 125 -5.09 12.01 15.22
C ALA A 125 -5.14 13.53 15.02
N SER A 126 -5.15 13.96 13.76
CA SER A 126 -5.14 15.39 13.40
C SER A 126 -6.52 16.02 13.28
N GLY A 127 -7.59 15.25 13.08
CA GLY A 127 -8.92 15.79 12.71
C GLY A 127 -8.90 16.57 11.39
N SER A 128 -7.98 16.23 10.48
CA SER A 128 -7.80 16.92 9.21
C SER A 128 -8.70 16.32 8.13
N MET A 129 -9.62 17.12 7.61
CA MET A 129 -10.49 16.73 6.47
C MET A 129 -9.65 16.32 5.26
N LEU A 130 -8.61 17.08 4.92
CA LEU A 130 -7.77 16.79 3.77
C LEU A 130 -6.94 15.50 3.98
N ALA A 131 -6.50 15.20 5.20
CA ALA A 131 -5.79 13.96 5.48
C ALA A 131 -6.69 12.72 5.26
N PHE A 132 -7.98 12.78 5.63
CA PHE A 132 -8.95 11.74 5.30
C PHE A 132 -9.12 11.57 3.79
N VAL A 133 -9.22 12.69 3.04
CA VAL A 133 -9.29 12.63 1.57
C VAL A 133 -8.04 11.99 0.98
N PHE A 134 -6.84 12.33 1.47
CA PHE A 134 -5.58 11.72 1.00
C PHE A 134 -5.50 10.23 1.32
N ALA A 135 -5.95 9.81 2.50
CA ALA A 135 -6.03 8.39 2.87
C ALA A 135 -7.01 7.63 1.94
N ALA A 136 -8.16 8.21 1.62
CA ALA A 136 -9.14 7.61 0.70
C ALA A 136 -8.60 7.53 -0.75
N VAL A 137 -7.94 8.59 -1.24
CA VAL A 137 -7.29 8.60 -2.56
C VAL A 137 -6.20 7.52 -2.63
N PHE A 138 -5.38 7.38 -1.58
CA PHE A 138 -4.39 6.30 -1.50
C PHE A 138 -5.05 4.92 -1.61
N ALA A 139 -6.09 4.66 -0.81
CA ALA A 139 -6.79 3.37 -0.84
C ALA A 139 -7.35 3.05 -2.23
N LEU A 140 -7.93 4.03 -2.91
CA LEU A 140 -8.45 3.87 -4.28
C LEU A 140 -7.32 3.58 -5.28
N MET A 141 -6.22 4.35 -5.24
CA MET A 141 -5.08 4.16 -6.16
C MET A 141 -4.44 2.78 -5.97
N VAL A 142 -4.24 2.36 -4.72
CA VAL A 142 -3.72 1.04 -4.39
C VAL A 142 -4.67 -0.06 -4.87
N HIS A 143 -5.97 0.09 -4.63
CA HIS A 143 -6.97 -0.89 -5.09
C HIS A 143 -6.93 -1.07 -6.62
N VAL A 144 -6.87 0.02 -7.36
CA VAL A 144 -6.74 -0.02 -8.82
C VAL A 144 -5.40 -0.63 -9.25
N GLY A 145 -4.30 -0.27 -8.59
CA GLY A 145 -2.97 -0.84 -8.85
C GLY A 145 -2.93 -2.36 -8.67
N ILE A 146 -3.42 -2.84 -7.52
CA ILE A 146 -3.49 -4.27 -7.21
C ILE A 146 -4.34 -5.00 -8.26
N THR A 147 -5.57 -4.54 -8.48
CA THR A 147 -6.55 -5.26 -9.31
C THR A 147 -6.22 -5.21 -10.80
N ARG A 148 -5.60 -4.14 -11.29
CA ARG A 148 -5.36 -3.92 -12.72
C ARG A 148 -3.93 -4.22 -13.16
N ILE A 149 -2.98 -4.27 -12.24
CA ILE A 149 -1.56 -4.44 -12.57
C ILE A 149 -0.97 -5.65 -11.86
N GLU A 150 -1.01 -5.67 -10.52
CA GLU A 150 -0.28 -6.63 -9.69
C GLU A 150 -0.92 -8.03 -9.73
N GLU A 151 -2.21 -8.18 -9.41
CA GLU A 151 -2.87 -9.49 -9.44
C GLU A 151 -2.84 -10.15 -10.84
N PRO A 152 -3.13 -9.44 -11.96
CA PRO A 152 -2.97 -10.03 -13.28
C PRO A 152 -1.53 -10.41 -13.64
N HIS A 153 -0.53 -9.75 -13.05
CA HIS A 153 0.86 -10.14 -13.21
C HIS A 153 1.18 -11.40 -12.42
N LEU A 154 0.79 -11.47 -11.14
CA LEU A 154 0.98 -12.65 -10.29
C LEU A 154 0.24 -13.89 -10.84
N GLU A 155 -0.94 -13.71 -11.44
CA GLU A 155 -1.66 -14.80 -12.12
C GLU A 155 -0.85 -15.38 -13.29
N ARG A 156 -0.16 -14.54 -14.06
CA ARG A 156 0.71 -14.99 -15.15
C ARG A 156 2.00 -15.62 -14.67
N ALA A 157 2.58 -15.05 -13.59
CA ALA A 157 3.89 -15.49 -13.07
C ALA A 157 3.79 -16.82 -12.29
N PHE A 158 2.73 -17.00 -11.51
CA PHE A 158 2.61 -18.12 -10.56
C PHE A 158 1.43 -19.06 -10.87
N GLY A 159 0.57 -18.71 -11.81
CA GLY A 159 -0.52 -19.59 -12.29
C GLY A 159 -1.38 -20.21 -11.19
N PRO A 160 -1.49 -21.56 -11.13
CA PRO A 160 -2.31 -22.26 -10.16
C PRO A 160 -1.96 -21.93 -8.70
N LEU A 161 -0.66 -21.75 -8.37
CA LEU A 161 -0.22 -21.41 -7.02
C LEU A 161 -0.84 -20.10 -6.53
N PHE A 162 -0.91 -19.10 -7.40
CA PHE A 162 -1.56 -17.83 -7.04
C PHE A 162 -3.08 -17.96 -6.97
N ALA A 163 -3.70 -18.80 -7.84
CA ALA A 163 -5.13 -19.04 -7.80
C ALA A 163 -5.57 -19.69 -6.48
N ASP A 164 -4.85 -20.70 -5.98
CA ASP A 164 -5.10 -21.35 -4.70
C ASP A 164 -4.90 -20.38 -3.54
N TYR A 165 -3.82 -19.60 -3.57
CA TYR A 165 -3.56 -18.57 -2.58
C TYR A 165 -4.67 -17.50 -2.54
N LYS A 166 -5.18 -17.10 -3.69
CA LYS A 166 -6.26 -16.11 -3.83
C LYS A 166 -7.60 -16.63 -3.29
N GLN A 167 -7.85 -17.93 -3.34
CA GLN A 167 -9.02 -18.56 -2.72
C GLN A 167 -8.89 -18.64 -1.19
N ALA A 168 -7.68 -18.93 -0.69
CA ALA A 168 -7.42 -19.12 0.74
C ALA A 168 -7.29 -17.81 1.52
N VAL A 169 -6.81 -16.73 0.89
CA VAL A 169 -6.44 -15.48 1.56
C VAL A 169 -7.09 -14.27 0.90
N GLY A 170 -7.75 -13.45 1.72
CA GLY A 170 -8.38 -12.20 1.27
C GLY A 170 -7.37 -11.15 0.78
N ARG A 171 -7.82 -10.24 -0.09
CA ARG A 171 -6.97 -9.18 -0.65
C ARG A 171 -6.39 -8.27 0.43
N TYR A 172 -7.19 -7.87 1.41
CA TYR A 172 -6.77 -7.00 2.52
C TYR A 172 -6.83 -7.70 3.87
N ILE A 173 -7.94 -8.37 4.17
CA ILE A 173 -8.14 -9.11 5.41
C ILE A 173 -8.84 -10.41 5.07
N THR A 174 -8.38 -11.51 5.68
CA THR A 174 -9.07 -12.80 5.65
C THR A 174 -9.91 -12.91 6.91
N VAL A 175 -11.22 -12.92 6.74
CA VAL A 175 -12.16 -13.27 7.80
C VAL A 175 -12.35 -14.78 7.71
N ARG A 176 -11.81 -15.52 8.68
CA ARG A 176 -12.11 -16.95 8.82
C ARG A 176 -13.45 -17.04 9.55
N THR A 177 -14.46 -17.49 8.85
CA THR A 177 -15.72 -17.97 9.44
C THR A 177 -15.54 -19.38 9.90
#